data_0f9f7a3fb0dab718df0e1bfa4fe339aa
#
_entry.id   0f9f7a3fb0dab718df0e1bfa4fe339aa
#
_cell.length_a   1.000
_cell.length_b   1.000
_cell.length_c   1.000
_cell.angle_alpha   90.00
_cell.angle_beta   90.00
_cell.angle_gamma   90.00
#
_symmetry.space_group_name_H-M   'P 1'
#
loop_
_entity.id
_entity.type
_entity.pdbx_description
1 polymer ?
#
loop_
_entity_poly.entity_id
_entity_poly.type
_entity_poly.pdbx_seq_one_letter_code
_entity_poly.pdbx_strand_id
1 'polypeptide(L)'
;MHFSMIAILAAVALSAPVYAQSTPPASGAAQFITINENALLSSRLIGLNVQSTSGESMGKIEDVVFESGQLAGIILSVGEVLGSGQRYVAVDPSSISVNYTESENKWRATMNAKLDQLKSAPEFRYEGKWRR
;
A
#
# COMPACT_ATOMS: atom_id res chain seq x y z
N MET A 1 35.20 3.25 -67.36
CA MET A 1 34.05 2.42 -66.92
C MET A 1 34.23 2.10 -65.48
N HIS A 2 33.48 2.81 -64.63
CA HIS A 2 33.53 2.59 -63.24
C HIS A 2 32.18 2.03 -62.74
N PHE A 3 32.20 0.81 -62.28
CA PHE A 3 31.06 0.21 -61.66
C PHE A 3 31.12 0.51 -60.12
N SER A 4 30.29 1.40 -59.71
CA SER A 4 30.08 1.62 -58.23
C SER A 4 29.09 0.60 -57.72
N MET A 5 29.59 -0.33 -56.97
CA MET A 5 28.73 -1.20 -56.16
C MET A 5 28.28 -0.45 -54.92
N ILE A 6 27.02 -0.13 -54.86
CA ILE A 6 26.39 0.41 -53.65
C ILE A 6 26.00 -0.80 -52.81
N ALA A 7 26.70 -1.01 -51.70
CA ALA A 7 26.31 -1.97 -50.69
C ALA A 7 25.24 -1.32 -49.80
N ILE A 8 24.00 -1.82 -49.89
CA ILE A 8 22.93 -1.44 -49.01
C ILE A 8 23.09 -2.28 -47.78
N LEU A 9 23.52 -1.62 -46.66
CA LEU A 9 23.56 -2.22 -45.36
C LEU A 9 22.16 -2.14 -44.75
N ALA A 10 21.41 -3.25 -44.75
CA ALA A 10 20.15 -3.34 -44.06
C ALA A 10 20.42 -3.51 -42.57
N ALA A 11 20.22 -2.44 -41.80
CA ALA A 11 20.26 -2.52 -40.35
C ALA A 11 18.96 -3.17 -39.83
N VAL A 12 19.05 -4.43 -39.47
CA VAL A 12 17.97 -5.12 -38.77
C VAL A 12 18.00 -4.63 -37.32
N ALA A 13 17.09 -3.74 -36.97
CA ALA A 13 16.88 -3.35 -35.61
C ALA A 13 16.20 -4.51 -34.87
N LEU A 14 16.96 -5.27 -34.11
CA LEU A 14 16.44 -6.26 -33.19
C LEU A 14 15.85 -5.51 -31.96
N SER A 15 14.54 -5.30 -32.00
CA SER A 15 13.83 -4.85 -30.77
C SER A 15 13.75 -6.03 -29.82
N ALA A 16 14.58 -6.00 -28.77
CA ALA A 16 14.49 -6.97 -27.71
C ALA A 16 13.19 -6.74 -26.91
N PRO A 17 12.42 -7.78 -26.59
CA PRO A 17 11.24 -7.62 -25.75
C PRO A 17 11.68 -7.16 -24.36
N VAL A 18 11.08 -6.08 -23.89
CA VAL A 18 11.28 -5.59 -22.51
C VAL A 18 10.43 -6.48 -21.61
N TYR A 19 11.08 -7.39 -20.89
CA TYR A 19 10.39 -8.14 -19.84
C TYR A 19 10.23 -7.26 -18.62
N ALA A 20 9.00 -7.15 -18.10
CA ALA A 20 8.77 -6.53 -16.80
C ALA A 20 9.56 -7.31 -15.75
N GLN A 21 10.57 -6.69 -15.19
CA GLN A 21 11.39 -7.32 -14.17
C GLN A 21 10.56 -7.41 -12.87
N SER A 22 10.37 -8.64 -12.42
CA SER A 22 10.02 -8.89 -11.03
C SER A 22 11.10 -8.29 -10.13
N THR A 23 10.72 -7.89 -8.92
CA THR A 23 11.61 -7.34 -7.88
C THR A 23 12.98 -8.04 -7.93
N PRO A 24 14.09 -7.31 -8.10
CA PRO A 24 15.39 -7.95 -8.14
C PRO A 24 15.62 -8.73 -6.84
N PRO A 25 16.25 -9.91 -6.92
CA PRO A 25 16.58 -10.65 -5.71
C PRO A 25 17.47 -9.82 -4.80
N ALA A 26 17.29 -9.96 -3.48
CA ALA A 26 18.12 -9.28 -2.52
C ALA A 26 19.62 -9.57 -2.81
N SER A 27 20.37 -8.51 -3.13
CA SER A 27 21.78 -8.61 -3.43
C SER A 27 22.59 -8.21 -2.20
N GLY A 28 23.55 -9.05 -1.80
CA GLY A 28 24.46 -8.80 -0.70
C GLY A 28 24.15 -9.63 0.55
N ALA A 29 25.07 -9.53 1.52
CA ALA A 29 24.95 -10.22 2.80
C ALA A 29 23.81 -9.59 3.64
N ALA A 30 23.15 -10.41 4.45
CA ALA A 30 22.13 -9.94 5.38
C ALA A 30 22.72 -8.92 6.35
N GLN A 31 21.99 -7.83 6.55
CA GLN A 31 22.32 -6.81 7.54
C GLN A 31 21.33 -6.83 8.68
N PHE A 32 21.82 -6.83 9.89
CA PHE A 32 20.98 -6.80 11.09
C PHE A 32 20.93 -5.39 11.63
N ILE A 33 19.75 -4.94 12.01
CA ILE A 33 19.52 -3.58 12.49
C ILE A 33 18.86 -3.59 13.86
N THR A 34 19.03 -2.50 14.58
CA THR A 34 18.29 -2.24 15.80
C THR A 34 17.09 -1.38 15.45
N ILE A 35 15.92 -1.76 15.95
CA ILE A 35 14.69 -1.00 15.74
C ILE A 35 14.56 0.05 16.84
N ASN A 36 14.22 1.27 16.45
CA ASN A 36 13.94 2.36 17.38
C ASN A 36 12.66 2.04 18.17
N GLU A 37 12.65 2.31 19.47
CA GLU A 37 11.51 2.05 20.35
C GLU A 37 10.24 2.83 19.98
N ASN A 38 10.39 3.94 19.25
CA ASN A 38 9.26 4.74 18.75
C ASN A 38 8.71 4.22 17.42
N ALA A 39 9.30 3.17 16.85
CA ALA A 39 8.82 2.60 15.61
C ALA A 39 7.46 1.92 15.79
N LEU A 40 6.58 2.10 14.82
CA LEU A 40 5.27 1.45 14.80
C LEU A 40 5.39 0.07 14.15
N LEU A 41 5.04 -0.95 14.89
CA LEU A 41 4.97 -2.31 14.39
C LEU A 41 3.63 -2.56 13.69
N SER A 42 3.64 -3.25 12.56
CA SER A 42 2.41 -3.60 11.83
C SER A 42 1.42 -4.37 12.72
N SER A 43 1.92 -5.20 13.63
CA SER A 43 1.07 -5.94 14.58
C SER A 43 0.32 -5.04 15.57
N ARG A 44 0.79 -3.82 15.78
CA ARG A 44 0.10 -2.82 16.61
C ARG A 44 -0.87 -1.97 15.81
N LEU A 45 -0.64 -1.87 14.52
CA LEU A 45 -1.47 -1.12 13.58
C LEU A 45 -2.72 -1.92 13.19
N ILE A 46 -2.54 -3.18 12.83
CA ILE A 46 -3.64 -4.06 12.42
C ILE A 46 -4.59 -4.33 13.59
N GLY A 47 -5.87 -4.10 13.36
CA GLY A 47 -6.92 -4.20 14.37
C GLY A 47 -7.22 -2.90 15.10
N LEU A 48 -6.44 -1.84 14.84
CA LEU A 48 -6.62 -0.55 15.50
C LEU A 48 -7.86 0.17 14.94
N ASN A 49 -8.70 0.68 15.83
CA ASN A 49 -9.85 1.50 15.44
C ASN A 49 -9.37 2.86 14.93
N VAL A 50 -9.94 3.30 13.83
CA VAL A 50 -9.69 4.63 13.26
C VAL A 50 -10.86 5.53 13.61
N GLN A 51 -10.57 6.69 14.15
CA GLN A 51 -11.55 7.72 14.47
C GLN A 51 -11.37 8.92 13.55
N SER A 52 -12.46 9.63 13.29
CA SER A 52 -12.38 10.93 12.66
C SER A 52 -11.79 11.96 13.64
N THR A 53 -11.44 13.14 13.13
CA THR A 53 -11.00 14.25 13.97
C THR A 53 -12.07 14.74 14.94
N SER A 54 -13.34 14.43 14.69
CA SER A 54 -14.47 14.71 15.57
C SER A 54 -14.82 13.54 16.52
N GLY A 55 -14.07 12.45 16.49
CA GLY A 55 -14.25 11.30 17.38
C GLY A 55 -15.21 10.22 16.91
N GLU A 56 -15.74 10.32 15.67
CA GLU A 56 -16.56 9.27 15.08
C GLU A 56 -15.72 8.06 14.69
N SER A 57 -16.26 6.86 14.87
CA SER A 57 -15.62 5.64 14.39
C SER A 57 -15.67 5.59 12.87
N MET A 58 -14.50 5.42 12.25
CA MET A 58 -14.35 5.35 10.79
C MET A 58 -14.03 3.95 10.30
N GLY A 59 -13.93 2.99 11.20
CA GLY A 59 -13.61 1.62 10.88
C GLY A 59 -12.39 1.12 11.63
N LYS A 60 -11.86 0.01 11.15
CA LYS A 60 -10.73 -0.68 11.78
C LYS A 60 -9.67 -0.98 10.72
N ILE A 61 -8.42 -0.82 11.08
CA ILE A 61 -7.32 -1.18 10.18
C ILE A 61 -7.28 -2.70 10.04
N GLU A 62 -7.45 -3.17 8.82
CA GLU A 62 -7.50 -4.59 8.49
C GLU A 62 -6.17 -5.09 7.96
N ASP A 63 -5.49 -4.28 7.15
CA ASP A 63 -4.27 -4.70 6.48
C ASP A 63 -3.42 -3.50 6.07
N VAL A 64 -2.17 -3.79 5.72
CA VAL A 64 -1.25 -2.82 5.13
C VAL A 64 -0.75 -3.32 3.79
N VAL A 65 -0.61 -2.42 2.83
CA VAL A 65 -0.24 -2.75 1.46
C VAL A 65 1.14 -2.19 1.17
N PHE A 66 2.00 -3.05 0.65
CA PHE A 66 3.33 -2.66 0.18
C PHE A 66 3.42 -2.79 -1.33
N GLU A 67 3.99 -1.80 -1.97
CA GLU A 67 4.37 -1.82 -3.38
C GLU A 67 5.82 -1.39 -3.51
N SER A 68 6.59 -2.13 -4.29
CA SER A 68 8.02 -1.82 -4.50
C SER A 68 8.79 -1.60 -3.20
N GLY A 69 8.48 -2.39 -2.16
CA GLY A 69 9.14 -2.32 -0.86
C GLY A 69 8.71 -1.15 0.03
N GLN A 70 7.73 -0.35 -0.38
CA GLN A 70 7.24 0.80 0.38
C GLN A 70 5.79 0.62 0.79
N LEU A 71 5.42 1.24 1.91
CA LEU A 71 4.02 1.28 2.35
C LEU A 71 3.21 2.10 1.35
N ALA A 72 2.28 1.45 0.66
CA ALA A 72 1.50 2.04 -0.42
C ALA A 72 0.04 2.29 -0.05
N GLY A 73 -0.48 1.57 0.94
CA GLY A 73 -1.88 1.71 1.32
C GLY A 73 -2.18 1.09 2.68
N ILE A 74 -3.32 1.48 3.22
CA ILE A 74 -3.90 0.89 4.43
C ILE A 74 -5.32 0.47 4.10
N ILE A 75 -5.67 -0.77 4.41
CA ILE A 75 -7.01 -1.30 4.17
C ILE A 75 -7.81 -1.18 5.45
N LEU A 76 -8.97 -0.54 5.35
CA LEU A 76 -9.92 -0.38 6.44
C LEU A 76 -11.11 -1.31 6.26
N SER A 77 -11.53 -1.95 7.33
CA SER A 77 -12.82 -2.61 7.44
C SER A 77 -13.84 -1.57 7.90
N VAL A 78 -14.80 -1.25 7.02
CA VAL A 78 -15.77 -0.16 7.23
C VAL A 78 -17.23 -0.63 7.27
N GLY A 79 -17.47 -1.91 7.02
CA GLY A 79 -18.83 -2.46 6.94
C GLY A 79 -19.64 -2.22 8.21
N GLU A 80 -19.05 -2.37 9.37
CA GLU A 80 -19.70 -2.19 10.67
C GLU A 80 -20.20 -0.74 10.87
N VAL A 81 -19.33 0.24 10.59
CA VAL A 81 -19.67 1.67 10.77
C VAL A 81 -20.66 2.18 9.72
N LEU A 82 -20.72 1.54 8.55
CA LEU A 82 -21.64 1.89 7.49
C LEU A 82 -22.98 1.14 7.58
N GLY A 83 -23.13 0.20 8.51
CA GLY A 83 -24.33 -0.63 8.62
C GLY A 83 -24.51 -1.58 7.45
N SER A 84 -23.44 -1.89 6.72
CA SER A 84 -23.42 -2.85 5.64
C SER A 84 -22.73 -4.13 6.09
N GLY A 85 -22.80 -5.19 5.29
CA GLY A 85 -21.99 -6.38 5.51
C GLY A 85 -20.49 -6.07 5.38
N GLN A 86 -19.69 -7.10 5.29
CA GLN A 86 -18.23 -6.97 5.17
C GLN A 86 -17.86 -6.08 3.97
N ARG A 87 -17.17 -4.99 4.24
CA ARG A 87 -16.73 -4.03 3.23
C ARG A 87 -15.37 -3.45 3.60
N TYR A 88 -14.51 -3.32 2.61
CA TYR A 88 -13.17 -2.78 2.78
C TYR A 88 -12.95 -1.61 1.83
N VAL A 89 -12.14 -0.65 2.27
CA VAL A 89 -11.65 0.46 1.45
C VAL A 89 -10.15 0.59 1.65
N ALA A 90 -9.46 1.00 0.61
CA ALA A 90 -8.03 1.30 0.69
C ALA A 90 -7.83 2.80 0.76
N VAL A 91 -7.00 3.25 1.69
CA VAL A 91 -6.65 4.66 1.86
C VAL A 91 -5.15 4.86 1.73
N ASP A 92 -4.76 6.05 1.32
CA ASP A 92 -3.35 6.45 1.31
C ASP A 92 -2.81 6.46 2.74
N PRO A 93 -1.57 5.97 2.98
CA PRO A 93 -1.00 5.97 4.32
C PRO A 93 -0.93 7.34 4.97
N SER A 94 -0.74 8.40 4.18
CA SER A 94 -0.71 9.78 4.68
C SER A 94 -2.07 10.28 5.18
N SER A 95 -3.16 9.58 4.84
CA SER A 95 -4.51 9.92 5.29
C SER A 95 -4.77 9.51 6.74
N ILE A 96 -3.95 8.64 7.29
CA ILE A 96 -4.10 8.13 8.66
C ILE A 96 -2.91 8.59 9.50
N SER A 97 -3.23 9.24 10.63
CA SER A 97 -2.25 9.60 11.63
C SER A 97 -2.30 8.59 12.78
N VAL A 98 -1.16 7.99 13.10
CA VAL A 98 -1.05 7.01 14.18
C VAL A 98 -0.10 7.56 15.25
N ASN A 99 -0.60 7.71 16.46
CA ASN A 99 0.15 8.25 17.58
C ASN A 99 0.02 7.37 18.82
N TYR A 100 1.09 7.31 19.59
CA TYR A 100 1.08 6.65 20.88
C TYR A 100 0.76 7.67 21.97
N THR A 101 -0.21 7.36 22.83
CA THR A 101 -0.59 8.20 23.95
C THR A 101 -0.07 7.57 25.24
N GLU A 102 0.97 8.15 25.81
CA GLU A 102 1.65 7.62 26.99
C GLU A 102 0.73 7.55 28.23
N SER A 103 -0.11 8.57 28.42
CA SER A 103 -1.06 8.60 29.54
C SER A 103 -2.06 7.44 29.55
N GLU A 104 -2.39 6.92 28.37
CA GLU A 104 -3.34 5.82 28.19
C GLU A 104 -2.64 4.51 27.83
N ASN A 105 -1.35 4.57 27.55
CA ASN A 105 -0.54 3.44 27.10
C ASN A 105 -1.15 2.76 25.86
N LYS A 106 -1.59 3.58 24.89
CA LYS A 106 -2.33 3.12 23.71
C LYS A 106 -1.89 3.82 22.44
N TRP A 107 -1.92 3.07 21.35
CA TRP A 107 -1.87 3.61 20.00
C TRP A 107 -3.26 4.11 19.59
N ARG A 108 -3.30 5.24 18.93
CA ARG A 108 -4.51 5.84 18.37
C ARG A 108 -4.32 6.15 16.90
N ALA A 109 -5.32 5.84 16.09
CA ALA A 109 -5.37 6.18 14.68
C ALA A 109 -6.50 7.17 14.42
N THR A 110 -6.20 8.22 13.68
CA THR A 110 -7.17 9.24 13.29
C THR A 110 -7.09 9.51 11.79
N MET A 111 -8.22 9.87 11.22
CA MET A 111 -8.36 10.18 9.80
C MET A 111 -9.27 11.38 9.63
N ASN A 112 -8.83 12.36 8.84
CA ASN A 112 -9.66 13.52 8.50
C ASN A 112 -10.62 13.18 7.36
N ALA A 113 -11.69 12.49 7.68
CA ALA A 113 -12.73 12.10 6.73
C ALA A 113 -14.10 12.08 7.39
N LYS A 114 -15.14 12.04 6.57
CA LYS A 114 -16.53 11.87 6.98
C LYS A 114 -17.04 10.50 6.56
N LEU A 115 -18.04 9.96 7.26
CA LEU A 115 -18.66 8.68 6.91
C LEU A 115 -19.18 8.65 5.46
N ASP A 116 -19.70 9.76 4.96
CA ASP A 116 -20.17 9.84 3.57
C ASP A 116 -19.06 9.61 2.55
N GLN A 117 -17.83 10.01 2.87
CA GLN A 117 -16.68 9.75 2.01
C GLN A 117 -16.34 8.25 1.96
N LEU A 118 -16.48 7.55 3.08
CA LEU A 118 -16.31 6.09 3.13
C LEU A 118 -17.38 5.37 2.32
N LYS A 119 -18.63 5.85 2.38
CA LYS A 119 -19.75 5.27 1.61
C LYS A 119 -19.50 5.34 0.10
N SER A 120 -18.94 6.44 -0.37
CA SER A 120 -18.66 6.67 -1.79
C SER A 120 -17.27 6.19 -2.24
N ALA A 121 -16.42 5.76 -1.31
CA ALA A 121 -15.11 5.24 -1.63
C ALA A 121 -15.17 3.94 -2.45
N PRO A 122 -14.23 3.72 -3.38
CA PRO A 122 -14.13 2.44 -4.08
C PRO A 122 -13.94 1.29 -3.10
N GLU A 123 -14.68 0.21 -3.31
CA GLU A 123 -14.55 -0.98 -2.49
C GLU A 123 -13.27 -1.74 -2.84
N PHE A 124 -12.50 -2.10 -1.84
CA PHE A 124 -11.40 -3.05 -1.97
C PHE A 124 -11.91 -4.48 -1.74
N ARG A 125 -11.47 -5.41 -2.57
CA ARG A 125 -11.85 -6.83 -2.45
C ARG A 125 -10.64 -7.72 -2.36
N TYR A 126 -10.69 -8.67 -1.43
CA TYR A 126 -9.68 -9.73 -1.31
C TYR A 126 -9.93 -10.81 -2.37
N GLU A 127 -9.48 -10.54 -3.59
CA GLU A 127 -9.65 -11.41 -4.75
C GLU A 127 -8.30 -11.80 -5.36
N GLY A 128 -8.29 -12.83 -6.20
CA GLY A 128 -7.08 -13.27 -6.88
C GLY A 128 -5.99 -13.71 -5.90
N LYS A 129 -4.83 -13.11 -6.00
CA LYS A 129 -3.67 -13.42 -5.13
C LYS A 129 -3.91 -13.02 -3.66
N TRP A 130 -4.88 -12.15 -3.39
CA TRP A 130 -5.20 -11.66 -2.05
C TRP A 130 -6.33 -12.43 -1.38
N ARG A 131 -6.85 -13.46 -2.03
CA ARG A 131 -7.95 -14.26 -1.48
C ARG A 131 -7.54 -14.88 -0.14
N ARG A 132 -8.41 -14.75 0.85
CA ARG A 132 -8.27 -15.34 2.19
C ARG A 132 -8.93 -16.70 2.27
#